data_256366b4e726192e572bd0ebc4849f58
#
_entry.id   256366b4e726192e572bd0ebc4849f58
#
_cell.length_a   1.000
_cell.length_b   1.000
_cell.length_c   1.000
_cell.angle_alpha   90.00
_cell.angle_beta   90.00
_cell.angle_gamma   90.00
#
_symmetry.space_group_name_H-M   'P 1'
#
loop_
_entity.id
_entity.type
_entity.pdbx_description
1 polymer ?
#
loop_
_entity_poly.entity_id
_entity_poly.type
_entity_poly.pdbx_seq_one_letter_code
_entity_poly.pdbx_strand_id
1 'polypeptide(L)'
;SDYSIWKYLEGTKEASDPSTAWRALDFDDARWREGQSGFSIGFGNYDAPTRLWGMPRVYPSLFLRKKFTLEDTGWIQSLVMRVDYDDGFVAYLNGTEVARRGLAGEPDQPVPFDAPAAVHSRGNPELIDLAPYKLLLEAGENILTVQAHNSTVLSSWFAFHVELLANVVRGPFISATT
;
A
#
# COMPACT_ATOMS: atom_id res chain seq x y z
N SER A 1 -8.92 -8.98 12.83
CA SER A 1 -8.30 -8.21 11.74
C SER A 1 -7.84 -6.88 12.29
N ASP A 2 -6.55 -6.66 12.23
CA ASP A 2 -5.94 -5.43 12.76
C ASP A 2 -6.03 -4.36 11.68
N TYR A 3 -7.07 -3.54 11.77
CA TYR A 3 -7.24 -2.39 10.88
C TYR A 3 -6.22 -1.31 11.24
N SER A 4 -5.02 -1.44 10.70
CA SER A 4 -3.95 -0.48 10.95
C SER A 4 -4.28 0.91 10.36
N ILE A 5 -3.88 1.97 11.05
CA ILE A 5 -4.04 3.35 10.57
C ILE A 5 -2.99 3.64 9.49
N TRP A 6 -3.45 4.25 8.42
CA TRP A 6 -2.66 4.69 7.27
C TRP A 6 -2.80 6.21 7.10
N LYS A 7 -1.76 6.86 6.60
CA LYS A 7 -1.89 8.16 5.99
C LYS A 7 -2.40 8.00 4.57
N TYR A 8 -3.34 8.85 4.13
CA TYR A 8 -3.85 8.82 2.77
C TYR A 8 -4.08 10.20 2.17
N LEU A 9 -3.93 10.28 0.85
CA LEU A 9 -4.20 11.47 0.05
C LEU A 9 -5.07 11.10 -1.15
N GLU A 10 -6.12 11.87 -1.37
CA GLU A 10 -7.00 11.76 -2.54
C GLU A 10 -6.24 12.19 -3.81
N GLY A 11 -6.24 11.32 -4.84
CA GLY A 11 -5.49 11.53 -6.08
C GLY A 11 -6.14 12.54 -7.01
N THR A 12 -6.30 13.78 -6.55
CA THR A 12 -6.77 14.91 -7.36
C THR A 12 -5.64 15.60 -8.13
N LYS A 13 -4.40 15.26 -7.81
CA LYS A 13 -3.14 15.70 -8.41
C LYS A 13 -2.02 14.76 -7.96
N GLU A 14 -0.80 14.96 -8.49
CA GLU A 14 0.38 14.25 -7.99
C GLU A 14 0.60 14.50 -6.48
N ALA A 15 0.99 13.45 -5.78
CA ALA A 15 1.17 13.48 -4.33
C ALA A 15 2.37 14.32 -3.90
N SER A 16 3.33 14.52 -4.80
CA SER A 16 4.56 15.27 -4.53
C SER A 16 5.19 15.82 -5.82
N ASP A 17 6.16 16.71 -5.66
CA ASP A 17 7.09 17.15 -6.70
C ASP A 17 8.53 17.00 -6.17
N PRO A 18 9.37 16.14 -6.79
CA PRO A 18 9.05 15.22 -7.90
C PRO A 18 7.99 14.19 -7.54
N SER A 19 7.29 13.64 -8.54
CA SER A 19 6.13 12.76 -8.37
C SER A 19 6.40 11.45 -7.60
N THR A 20 7.66 11.13 -7.33
CA THR A 20 8.11 9.96 -6.58
C THR A 20 8.47 10.25 -5.13
N ALA A 21 8.62 11.53 -4.72
CA ALA A 21 9.12 11.90 -3.39
C ALA A 21 8.23 11.37 -2.25
N TRP A 22 6.94 11.25 -2.48
CA TRP A 22 5.99 10.72 -1.49
C TRP A 22 6.26 9.26 -1.07
N ARG A 23 7.10 8.52 -1.80
CA ARG A 23 7.48 7.12 -1.51
C ARG A 23 8.55 7.02 -0.42
N ALA A 24 9.27 8.11 -0.15
CA ALA A 24 10.39 8.14 0.79
C ALA A 24 9.91 8.08 2.25
N LEU A 25 10.70 7.43 3.11
CA LEU A 25 10.39 7.29 4.54
C LEU A 25 10.25 8.63 5.24
N ASP A 26 11.11 9.60 4.91
CA ASP A 26 11.21 10.93 5.51
C ASP A 26 10.30 11.98 4.87
N PHE A 27 9.47 11.58 3.89
CA PHE A 27 8.50 12.50 3.29
C PHE A 27 7.52 13.04 4.32
N ASP A 28 7.29 14.37 4.29
CA ASP A 28 6.32 15.03 5.17
C ASP A 28 4.88 14.77 4.73
N ASP A 29 4.21 13.86 5.40
CA ASP A 29 2.81 13.51 5.22
C ASP A 29 1.89 14.06 6.33
N ALA A 30 2.34 15.08 7.08
CA ALA A 30 1.57 15.65 8.20
C ALA A 30 0.19 16.19 7.78
N ARG A 31 0.07 16.63 6.53
CA ARG A 31 -1.21 17.14 5.96
C ARG A 31 -2.10 16.07 5.35
N TRP A 32 -1.63 14.82 5.26
CA TRP A 32 -2.43 13.72 4.77
C TRP A 32 -3.47 13.31 5.82
N ARG A 33 -4.62 12.84 5.36
CA ARG A 33 -5.65 12.32 6.25
C ARG A 33 -5.22 10.98 6.86
N GLU A 34 -5.87 10.60 7.93
CA GLU A 34 -5.74 9.28 8.55
C GLU A 34 -6.98 8.45 8.30
N GLY A 35 -6.79 7.15 8.02
CA GLY A 35 -7.85 6.19 7.84
C GLY A 35 -7.39 4.77 8.18
N GLN A 36 -8.31 3.95 8.63
CA GLN A 36 -8.05 2.53 8.84
C GLN A 36 -7.97 1.80 7.50
N SER A 37 -7.08 0.81 7.39
CA SER A 37 -7.01 -0.07 6.21
C SER A 37 -8.39 -0.66 5.89
N GLY A 38 -8.70 -0.78 4.58
CA GLY A 38 -10.04 -1.03 4.11
C GLY A 38 -10.71 0.26 3.65
N PHE A 39 -10.26 0.76 2.49
CA PHE A 39 -10.75 1.97 1.84
C PHE A 39 -11.79 1.62 0.79
N SER A 40 -12.93 2.32 0.74
CA SER A 40 -13.92 2.11 -0.32
C SER A 40 -14.80 3.34 -0.58
N ILE A 41 -15.42 3.40 -1.74
CA ILE A 41 -16.46 4.39 -2.06
C ILE A 41 -17.72 4.19 -1.20
N GLY A 42 -17.97 2.98 -0.71
CA GLY A 42 -19.04 2.74 0.25
C GLY A 42 -20.41 2.38 -0.35
N PHE A 43 -20.49 2.09 -1.64
CA PHE A 43 -21.70 1.50 -2.23
C PHE A 43 -21.70 -0.02 -2.09
N GLY A 44 -22.87 -0.62 -1.81
CA GLY A 44 -23.03 -2.05 -1.63
C GLY A 44 -22.76 -2.54 -0.18
N ASN A 45 -22.67 -3.86 -0.01
CA ASN A 45 -22.55 -4.52 1.30
C ASN A 45 -21.10 -4.56 1.84
N TYR A 46 -20.19 -3.74 1.31
CA TYR A 46 -18.82 -3.67 1.81
C TYR A 46 -18.71 -2.61 2.91
N ASP A 47 -18.64 -3.08 4.13
CA ASP A 47 -18.43 -2.24 5.30
C ASP A 47 -16.94 -1.94 5.51
N ALA A 48 -16.41 -1.00 4.72
CA ALA A 48 -15.02 -0.58 4.86
C ALA A 48 -14.88 0.41 6.02
N PRO A 49 -13.83 0.29 6.83
CA PRO A 49 -13.53 1.22 7.91
C PRO A 49 -13.35 2.66 7.44
N THR A 50 -12.74 2.86 6.26
CA THR A 50 -12.53 4.19 5.69
C THR A 50 -13.36 4.39 4.42
N ARG A 51 -14.28 5.36 4.47
CA ARG A 51 -15.18 5.68 3.38
C ARG A 51 -14.69 6.89 2.58
N LEU A 52 -14.59 6.73 1.25
CA LEU A 52 -14.12 7.73 0.31
C LEU A 52 -15.30 8.41 -0.41
N TRP A 53 -16.16 9.08 0.34
CA TRP A 53 -17.38 9.71 -0.19
C TRP A 53 -17.14 10.72 -1.30
N GLY A 54 -15.97 11.37 -1.31
CA GLY A 54 -15.57 12.36 -2.31
C GLY A 54 -14.97 11.79 -3.59
N MET A 55 -14.72 10.48 -3.66
CA MET A 55 -14.02 9.87 -4.79
C MET A 55 -14.85 9.85 -6.09
N PRO A 56 -16.14 9.43 -6.09
CA PRO A 56 -16.89 9.27 -7.33
C PRO A 56 -16.93 10.54 -8.16
N ARG A 57 -16.49 10.45 -9.43
CA ARG A 57 -16.45 11.54 -10.43
C ARG A 57 -15.51 12.69 -10.10
N VAL A 58 -14.66 12.57 -9.07
CA VAL A 58 -13.73 13.63 -8.66
C VAL A 58 -12.28 13.21 -8.85
N TYR A 59 -11.90 12.02 -8.39
CA TYR A 59 -10.53 11.51 -8.53
C TYR A 59 -10.52 9.99 -8.71
N PRO A 60 -9.59 9.45 -9.54
CA PRO A 60 -9.53 8.01 -9.81
C PRO A 60 -8.57 7.25 -8.92
N SER A 61 -7.76 7.91 -8.08
CA SER A 61 -6.68 7.26 -7.34
C SER A 61 -6.60 7.69 -5.88
N LEU A 62 -5.89 6.87 -5.10
CA LEU A 62 -5.65 7.07 -3.69
C LEU A 62 -4.18 6.76 -3.39
N PHE A 63 -3.47 7.71 -2.78
CA PHE A 63 -2.11 7.51 -2.26
C PHE A 63 -2.17 7.11 -0.80
N LEU A 64 -1.42 6.08 -0.43
CA LEU A 64 -1.42 5.47 0.89
C LEU A 64 0.01 5.35 1.42
N ARG A 65 0.21 5.65 2.71
CA ARG A 65 1.51 5.52 3.36
C ARG A 65 1.34 4.87 4.74
N LYS A 66 2.18 3.89 5.04
CA LYS A 66 2.21 3.20 6.34
C LYS A 66 3.65 3.00 6.80
N LYS A 67 4.05 3.72 7.83
CA LYS A 67 5.29 3.46 8.55
C LYS A 67 5.12 2.27 9.49
N PHE A 68 6.16 1.47 9.64
CA PHE A 68 6.23 0.37 10.58
C PHE A 68 7.68 0.17 11.04
N THR A 69 7.87 -0.43 12.20
CA THR A 69 9.18 -0.63 12.81
C THR A 69 9.51 -2.10 12.93
N LEU A 70 10.73 -2.47 12.61
CA LEU A 70 11.29 -3.81 12.80
C LEU A 70 12.46 -3.74 13.78
N GLU A 71 12.48 -4.65 14.76
CA GLU A 71 13.61 -4.76 15.70
C GLU A 71 14.84 -5.36 15.01
N ASP A 72 14.64 -6.39 14.21
CA ASP A 72 15.69 -7.11 13.49
C ASP A 72 15.10 -7.73 12.22
N THR A 73 15.80 -7.59 11.11
CA THR A 73 15.39 -8.16 9.82
C THR A 73 15.85 -9.58 9.63
N GLY A 74 16.88 -10.03 10.34
CA GLY A 74 17.43 -11.39 10.24
C GLY A 74 16.47 -12.49 10.67
N TRP A 75 15.44 -12.14 11.44
CA TRP A 75 14.43 -13.12 11.90
C TRP A 75 13.29 -13.34 10.90
N ILE A 76 13.21 -12.53 9.83
CA ILE A 76 12.12 -12.61 8.85
C ILE A 76 12.38 -13.78 7.89
N GLN A 77 11.58 -14.83 8.00
CA GLN A 77 11.66 -16.02 7.16
C GLN A 77 10.90 -15.81 5.83
N SER A 78 9.70 -15.26 5.91
CA SER A 78 8.90 -14.94 4.73
C SER A 78 8.28 -13.55 4.86
N LEU A 79 8.07 -12.91 3.73
CA LEU A 79 7.39 -11.63 3.60
C LEU A 79 6.34 -11.76 2.49
N VAL A 80 5.09 -11.47 2.83
CA VAL A 80 3.96 -11.60 1.91
C VAL A 80 3.09 -10.35 2.01
N MET A 81 2.69 -9.80 0.88
CA MET A 81 1.65 -8.78 0.83
C MET A 81 0.31 -9.45 0.46
N ARG A 82 -0.66 -9.35 1.37
CA ARG A 82 -2.04 -9.75 1.12
C ARG A 82 -2.82 -8.52 0.69
N VAL A 83 -3.44 -8.55 -0.48
CA VAL A 83 -4.14 -7.40 -1.03
C VAL A 83 -5.48 -7.82 -1.65
N ASP A 84 -6.54 -7.06 -1.36
CA ASP A 84 -7.86 -7.15 -2.00
C ASP A 84 -8.18 -5.78 -2.61
N TYR A 85 -8.40 -5.73 -3.92
CA TYR A 85 -8.40 -4.47 -4.66
C TYR A 85 -9.42 -4.46 -5.80
N ASP A 86 -9.86 -3.25 -6.14
CA ASP A 86 -10.74 -2.88 -7.24
C ASP A 86 -10.35 -1.44 -7.65
N ASP A 87 -9.63 -1.17 -8.78
CA ASP A 87 -9.31 -2.07 -9.91
C ASP A 87 -7.81 -2.40 -9.98
N GLY A 88 -6.91 -1.48 -9.65
CA GLY A 88 -5.47 -1.67 -9.77
C GLY A 88 -4.65 -0.97 -8.69
N PHE A 89 -3.35 -1.28 -8.63
CA PHE A 89 -2.43 -0.61 -7.70
C PHE A 89 -0.96 -0.77 -8.10
N VAL A 90 -0.12 0.07 -7.52
CA VAL A 90 1.33 -0.10 -7.43
C VAL A 90 1.76 0.09 -5.98
N ALA A 91 2.63 -0.79 -5.48
CA ALA A 91 3.13 -0.78 -4.11
C ALA A 91 4.65 -0.67 -4.07
N TYR A 92 5.15 0.09 -3.09
CA TYR A 92 6.58 0.34 -2.89
C TYR A 92 6.96 0.05 -1.44
N LEU A 93 8.07 -0.65 -1.25
CA LEU A 93 8.70 -0.89 0.05
C LEU A 93 9.99 -0.08 0.12
N ASN A 94 10.08 0.85 1.07
CA ASN A 94 11.21 1.78 1.20
C ASN A 94 11.59 2.48 -0.12
N GLY A 95 10.56 2.88 -0.90
CA GLY A 95 10.70 3.61 -2.17
C GLY A 95 10.88 2.74 -3.42
N THR A 96 11.19 1.45 -3.28
CA THR A 96 11.36 0.49 -4.40
C THR A 96 10.04 -0.19 -4.72
N GLU A 97 9.67 -0.28 -6.00
CA GLU A 97 8.47 -0.99 -6.43
C GLU A 97 8.57 -2.49 -6.13
N VAL A 98 7.56 -3.03 -5.45
CA VAL A 98 7.50 -4.45 -5.07
C VAL A 98 6.32 -5.19 -5.69
N ALA A 99 5.31 -4.47 -6.17
CA ALA A 99 4.17 -5.06 -6.87
C ALA A 99 3.43 -4.01 -7.70
N ARG A 100 2.92 -4.44 -8.87
CA ARG A 100 2.03 -3.66 -9.74
C ARG A 100 0.95 -4.56 -10.30
N ARG A 101 -0.31 -4.11 -10.28
CA ARG A 101 -1.46 -4.82 -10.84
C ARG A 101 -2.38 -3.84 -11.56
N GLY A 102 -2.79 -4.22 -12.76
CA GLY A 102 -3.77 -3.45 -13.52
C GLY A 102 -3.29 -2.09 -14.05
N LEU A 103 -2.04 -1.72 -13.84
CA LEU A 103 -1.47 -0.43 -14.26
C LEU A 103 -0.38 -0.63 -15.31
N ALA A 104 -0.45 0.17 -16.37
CA ALA A 104 0.54 0.17 -17.44
C ALA A 104 1.88 0.81 -16.97
N GLY A 105 2.93 0.59 -17.77
CA GLY A 105 4.28 1.11 -17.55
C GLY A 105 5.25 0.04 -17.06
N GLU A 106 6.54 0.34 -17.19
CA GLU A 106 7.62 -0.54 -16.72
C GLU A 106 7.76 -0.42 -15.18
N PRO A 107 8.35 -1.43 -14.52
CA PRO A 107 8.69 -1.35 -13.10
C PRO A 107 9.46 -0.07 -12.76
N ASP A 108 9.19 0.48 -11.57
CA ASP A 108 9.74 1.73 -11.04
C ASP A 108 9.38 3.03 -11.79
N GLN A 109 8.74 2.95 -12.95
CA GLN A 109 8.22 4.16 -13.60
C GLN A 109 7.06 4.73 -12.78
N PRO A 110 7.04 6.06 -12.56
CA PRO A 110 5.92 6.72 -11.89
C PRO A 110 4.61 6.46 -12.61
N VAL A 111 3.56 6.16 -11.85
CA VAL A 111 2.20 6.07 -12.36
C VAL A 111 1.54 7.42 -12.16
N PRO A 112 1.04 8.10 -13.22
CA PRO A 112 0.31 9.35 -13.08
C PRO A 112 -0.91 9.19 -12.15
N PHE A 113 -1.23 10.22 -11.38
CA PHE A 113 -2.36 10.19 -10.43
C PHE A 113 -3.71 9.88 -11.10
N ASP A 114 -3.86 10.18 -12.38
CA ASP A 114 -5.08 10.01 -13.17
C ASP A 114 -5.04 8.81 -14.13
N ALA A 115 -4.00 7.96 -14.06
CA ALA A 115 -3.88 6.78 -14.89
C ALA A 115 -5.04 5.81 -14.64
N PRO A 116 -5.71 5.29 -15.68
CA PRO A 116 -6.75 4.28 -15.52
C PRO A 116 -6.13 2.91 -15.22
N ALA A 117 -6.77 2.14 -14.35
CA ALA A 117 -6.45 0.73 -14.15
C ALA A 117 -7.23 -0.18 -15.10
N ALA A 118 -6.70 -1.37 -15.37
CA ALA A 118 -7.50 -2.45 -15.96
C ALA A 118 -8.56 -2.91 -14.95
N VAL A 119 -9.76 -3.20 -15.45
CA VAL A 119 -10.88 -3.62 -14.58
C VAL A 119 -10.52 -4.89 -13.82
N HIS A 120 -10.68 -4.86 -12.51
CA HIS A 120 -10.53 -6.00 -11.61
C HIS A 120 -11.58 -5.91 -10.50
N SER A 121 -12.11 -7.05 -10.08
CA SER A 121 -13.09 -7.10 -9.00
C SER A 121 -12.47 -7.67 -7.73
N ARG A 122 -12.66 -6.99 -6.63
CA ARG A 122 -12.30 -7.46 -5.30
C ARG A 122 -13.04 -8.75 -4.89
N GLY A 123 -12.62 -9.36 -3.78
CA GLY A 123 -13.33 -10.47 -3.11
C GLY A 123 -12.52 -11.74 -2.97
N ASN A 124 -11.41 -11.86 -3.68
CA ASN A 124 -10.44 -12.94 -3.51
C ASN A 124 -9.07 -12.30 -3.29
N PRO A 125 -8.64 -12.06 -2.02
CA PRO A 125 -7.37 -11.45 -1.74
C PRO A 125 -6.20 -12.20 -2.38
N GLU A 126 -5.35 -11.48 -3.11
CA GLU A 126 -4.12 -12.00 -3.68
C GLU A 126 -3.03 -12.06 -2.59
N LEU A 127 -2.24 -13.12 -2.59
CA LEU A 127 -1.04 -13.24 -1.77
C LEU A 127 0.18 -13.07 -2.69
N ILE A 128 0.87 -11.97 -2.53
CA ILE A 128 2.06 -11.64 -3.33
C ILE A 128 3.29 -11.95 -2.49
N ASP A 129 4.12 -12.87 -2.98
CA ASP A 129 5.39 -13.20 -2.34
C ASP A 129 6.38 -12.04 -2.51
N LEU A 130 6.80 -11.46 -1.41
CA LEU A 130 7.81 -10.41 -1.33
C LEU A 130 9.17 -10.91 -0.83
N ALA A 131 9.41 -12.23 -0.78
CA ALA A 131 10.70 -12.79 -0.39
C ALA A 131 11.89 -12.20 -1.18
N PRO A 132 11.79 -11.92 -2.49
CA PRO A 132 12.87 -11.27 -3.26
C PRO A 132 13.23 -9.86 -2.75
N TYR A 133 12.31 -9.20 -2.07
CA TYR A 133 12.45 -7.82 -1.60
C TYR A 133 12.79 -7.72 -0.10
N LYS A 134 13.06 -8.82 0.59
CA LYS A 134 13.39 -8.80 2.03
C LYS A 134 14.60 -7.94 2.37
N LEU A 135 15.56 -7.85 1.45
CA LEU A 135 16.77 -7.04 1.63
C LEU A 135 16.50 -5.51 1.60
N LEU A 136 15.30 -5.09 1.20
CA LEU A 136 14.88 -3.69 1.31
C LEU A 136 14.48 -3.30 2.73
N LEU A 137 14.21 -4.29 3.60
CA LEU A 137 13.83 -4.02 4.98
C LEU A 137 15.06 -3.64 5.82
N GLU A 138 14.88 -2.67 6.68
CA GLU A 138 15.90 -2.18 7.61
C GLU A 138 15.47 -2.41 9.06
N ALA A 139 16.43 -2.61 9.96
CA ALA A 139 16.16 -2.52 11.39
C ALA A 139 15.85 -1.05 11.72
N GLY A 140 14.76 -0.81 12.44
CA GLY A 140 14.20 0.52 12.65
C GLY A 140 12.98 0.80 11.79
N GLU A 141 12.79 2.06 11.39
CA GLU A 141 11.62 2.48 10.62
C GLU A 141 11.70 2.04 9.15
N ASN A 142 10.59 1.57 8.65
CA ASN A 142 10.35 1.22 7.25
C ASN A 142 9.04 1.85 6.79
N ILE A 143 8.82 1.91 5.48
CA ILE A 143 7.58 2.41 4.92
C ILE A 143 7.06 1.50 3.79
N LEU A 144 5.77 1.18 3.86
CA LEU A 144 5.00 0.66 2.74
C LEU A 144 4.15 1.78 2.17
N THR A 145 4.29 2.06 0.88
CA THR A 145 3.45 3.04 0.19
C THR A 145 2.72 2.39 -0.97
N VAL A 146 1.51 2.84 -1.23
CA VAL A 146 0.67 2.30 -2.30
C VAL A 146 -0.05 3.43 -3.02
N GLN A 147 -0.14 3.33 -4.33
CA GLN A 147 -1.04 4.13 -5.16
C GLN A 147 -2.07 3.19 -5.74
N ALA A 148 -3.32 3.27 -5.24
CA ALA A 148 -4.44 2.46 -5.69
C ALA A 148 -5.28 3.25 -6.70
N HIS A 149 -5.76 2.56 -7.76
CA HIS A 149 -6.42 3.20 -8.90
C HIS A 149 -7.75 2.52 -9.24
N ASN A 150 -8.69 3.34 -9.62
CA ASN A 150 -9.92 2.93 -10.27
C ASN A 150 -9.70 2.80 -11.79
N SER A 151 -10.51 2.00 -12.46
CA SER A 151 -10.49 1.88 -13.94
C SER A 151 -10.96 3.16 -14.62
N THR A 152 -11.78 3.96 -13.95
CA THR A 152 -12.26 5.25 -14.45
C THR A 152 -12.73 6.13 -13.30
N VAL A 153 -12.61 7.43 -13.45
CA VAL A 153 -13.17 8.40 -12.50
C VAL A 153 -14.70 8.31 -12.37
N LEU A 154 -15.38 7.72 -13.37
CA LEU A 154 -16.83 7.54 -13.37
C LEU A 154 -17.28 6.27 -12.66
N SER A 155 -16.37 5.39 -12.24
CA SER A 155 -16.73 4.17 -11.54
C SER A 155 -17.43 4.50 -10.21
N SER A 156 -18.46 3.73 -9.91
CA SER A 156 -19.16 3.76 -8.62
C SER A 156 -18.58 2.76 -7.63
N TRP A 157 -17.56 2.01 -8.04
CA TRP A 157 -16.91 0.98 -7.24
C TRP A 157 -15.43 1.31 -7.09
N PHE A 158 -14.93 1.16 -5.90
CA PHE A 158 -13.53 1.18 -5.53
C PHE A 158 -13.39 0.50 -4.17
N ALA A 159 -12.44 -0.38 -4.05
CA ALA A 159 -12.07 -0.95 -2.77
C ALA A 159 -10.57 -1.25 -2.76
N PHE A 160 -9.92 -0.99 -1.63
CA PHE A 160 -8.52 -1.31 -1.44
C PHE A 160 -8.25 -1.69 0.01
N HIS A 161 -7.72 -2.89 0.21
CA HIS A 161 -7.26 -3.38 1.50
C HIS A 161 -5.92 -4.07 1.33
N VAL A 162 -4.95 -3.73 2.16
CA VAL A 162 -3.60 -4.31 2.10
C VAL A 162 -3.09 -4.60 3.50
N GLU A 163 -2.40 -5.73 3.62
CA GLU A 163 -1.68 -6.18 4.81
C GLU A 163 -0.27 -6.64 4.39
N LEU A 164 0.73 -6.25 5.17
CA LEU A 164 2.07 -6.81 5.06
C LEU A 164 2.25 -7.86 6.16
N LEU A 165 2.50 -9.09 5.77
CA LEU A 165 2.60 -10.25 6.64
C LEU A 165 4.04 -10.76 6.65
N ALA A 166 4.61 -10.92 7.83
CA ALA A 166 5.93 -11.52 8.00
C ALA A 166 5.86 -12.72 8.94
N ASN A 167 6.49 -13.83 8.55
CA ASN A 167 6.78 -14.91 9.48
C ASN A 167 8.15 -14.67 10.11
N VAL A 168 8.17 -14.58 11.44
CA VAL A 168 9.36 -14.26 12.22
C VAL A 168 9.74 -15.45 13.06
N VAL A 169 10.93 -16.00 12.87
CA VAL A 169 11.50 -17.06 13.70
C VAL A 169 12.65 -16.48 14.51
N ARG A 170 12.39 -16.26 15.80
CA ARG A 170 13.43 -15.88 16.75
C ARG A 170 14.31 -17.10 17.01
N GLY A 171 15.60 -17.01 16.67
CA GLY A 171 16.57 -18.05 17.00
C GLY A 171 16.69 -18.25 18.52
N PRO A 172 17.21 -19.41 18.98
CA PRO A 172 17.49 -19.59 20.38
C PRO A 172 18.46 -18.50 20.86
N PHE A 173 18.14 -17.85 21.98
CA PHE A 173 19.08 -16.96 22.63
C PHE A 173 20.31 -17.80 23.04
N ILE A 174 21.44 -17.59 22.36
CA ILE A 174 22.72 -18.11 22.84
C ILE A 174 23.14 -17.16 23.98
N SER A 175 22.83 -17.54 25.22
CA SER A 175 23.41 -16.90 26.38
C SER A 175 24.89 -17.28 26.41
N ALA A 176 25.76 -16.36 25.98
CA ALA A 176 27.19 -16.47 26.23
C ALA A 176 27.41 -16.22 27.74
N THR A 177 27.48 -17.26 28.54
CA THR A 177 28.04 -17.22 29.87
C THR A 177 29.54 -17.12 29.72
N THR A 178 30.13 -15.99 30.01
CA THR A 178 31.58 -15.83 30.33
C THR A 178 31.90 -16.38 31.70
#